data_0247b08dfc6ce6c0c65df25fe7bfd04e
#
_entry.id   0247b08dfc6ce6c0c65df25fe7bfd04e
#
_cell.length_a   1.000
_cell.length_b   1.000
_cell.length_c   1.000
_cell.angle_alpha   90.00
_cell.angle_beta   90.00
_cell.angle_gamma   90.00
#
_symmetry.space_group_name_H-M   'P 1'
#
loop_
_entity.id
_entity.type
_entity.pdbx_description
1 polymer ?
#
loop_
_entity_poly.entity_id
_entity_poly.type
_entity_poly.pdbx_seq_one_letter_code
_entity_poly.pdbx_strand_id
1 'polypeptide(L)'
;RVCQQPHYVYLANSSGIKVGITRIGQIPVRWLDQGATQGLVIARVSSRRLSGLVEVIFKQQVADKTNWRAMLKQSADVEDMAARRDALFAQCAEPLQALIAEYGRQHVQLIRQGDVFDFEYPVQEYPEKVSSLSFDKQPEIGGVLLGIKGQYLIFDKGVVNIRRHSGYQVQLFAS
;
A
#
# COMPACT_ATOMS: atom_id res chain seq x y z
N ARG A 1 -8.56 -23.28 5.29
CA ARG A 1 -9.76 -22.42 5.26
C ARG A 1 -9.44 -20.92 5.00
N VAL A 2 -8.25 -20.42 5.33
CA VAL A 2 -7.86 -19.02 5.08
C VAL A 2 -7.72 -18.72 3.58
N CYS A 3 -7.37 -19.69 2.76
CA CYS A 3 -7.18 -19.52 1.32
C CYS A 3 -8.48 -19.32 0.52
N GLN A 4 -9.63 -19.60 1.10
CA GLN A 4 -10.95 -19.49 0.47
C GLN A 4 -11.73 -18.22 0.88
N GLN A 5 -11.10 -17.29 1.58
CA GLN A 5 -11.73 -16.02 1.90
C GLN A 5 -11.63 -15.05 0.72
N PRO A 6 -12.66 -14.23 0.50
CA PRO A 6 -12.61 -13.21 -0.53
C PRO A 6 -11.48 -12.21 -0.30
N HIS A 7 -10.88 -11.75 -1.39
CA HIS A 7 -9.80 -10.78 -1.41
C HIS A 7 -10.13 -9.61 -2.31
N TYR A 8 -9.53 -8.48 -2.02
CA TYR A 8 -9.50 -7.32 -2.91
C TYR A 8 -8.16 -7.24 -3.64
N VAL A 9 -8.24 -6.82 -4.90
CA VAL A 9 -7.13 -6.26 -5.65
C VAL A 9 -7.35 -4.76 -5.73
N TYR A 10 -6.32 -3.97 -5.47
CA TYR A 10 -6.44 -2.52 -5.34
C TYR A 10 -5.27 -1.79 -5.99
N LEU A 11 -5.51 -0.54 -6.33
CA LEU A 11 -4.47 0.46 -6.58
C LEU A 11 -4.19 1.25 -5.31
N ALA A 12 -2.94 1.55 -5.07
CA ALA A 12 -2.52 2.45 -4.00
C ALA A 12 -1.45 3.41 -4.53
N ASN A 13 -1.54 4.67 -4.13
CA ASN A 13 -0.56 5.71 -4.44
C ASN A 13 0.24 6.05 -3.17
N SER A 14 1.49 5.66 -3.10
CA SER A 14 2.37 5.96 -1.95
C SER A 14 3.65 6.71 -2.36
N SER A 15 4.26 6.34 -3.45
CA SER A 15 5.36 7.02 -4.15
C SER A 15 5.26 6.72 -5.65
N GLY A 16 4.04 6.69 -6.14
CA GLY A 16 3.58 6.22 -7.43
C GLY A 16 2.56 5.10 -7.27
N ILE A 17 1.82 4.85 -8.35
CA ILE A 17 0.75 3.85 -8.38
C ILE A 17 1.35 2.44 -8.31
N LYS A 18 0.79 1.63 -7.44
CA LYS A 18 1.08 0.20 -7.34
C LYS A 18 -0.19 -0.64 -7.24
N VAL A 19 -0.10 -1.89 -7.66
CA VAL A 19 -1.13 -2.90 -7.45
C VAL A 19 -0.82 -3.69 -6.18
N GLY A 20 -1.83 -3.96 -5.40
CA GLY A 20 -1.70 -4.81 -4.21
C GLY A 20 -2.94 -5.65 -3.99
N ILE A 21 -2.81 -6.60 -3.09
CA ILE A 21 -3.89 -7.51 -2.70
C ILE A 21 -4.03 -7.55 -1.18
N THR A 22 -5.27 -7.74 -0.74
CA THR A 22 -5.56 -7.87 0.69
C THR A 22 -6.85 -8.65 0.92
N ARG A 23 -7.05 -9.17 2.13
CA ARG A 23 -8.34 -9.71 2.54
C ARG A 23 -9.36 -8.59 2.67
N ILE A 24 -10.62 -8.90 2.37
CA ILE A 24 -11.75 -8.00 2.69
C ILE A 24 -11.72 -7.74 4.20
N GLY A 25 -11.90 -6.51 4.61
CA GLY A 25 -11.84 -6.08 6.01
C GLY A 25 -10.46 -5.60 6.49
N GLN A 26 -9.43 -5.66 5.65
CA GLN A 26 -8.12 -5.06 5.93
C GLN A 26 -7.96 -3.65 5.34
N ILE A 27 -8.93 -3.19 4.58
CA ILE A 27 -9.00 -1.81 4.11
C ILE A 27 -9.79 -0.97 5.15
N PRO A 28 -9.34 0.25 5.49
CA PRO A 28 -8.23 1.00 4.91
C PRO A 28 -6.87 0.75 5.57
N VAL A 29 -6.79 -0.04 6.65
CA VAL A 29 -5.56 -0.23 7.44
C VAL A 29 -4.36 -0.62 6.56
N ARG A 30 -4.60 -1.49 5.56
CA ARG A 30 -3.56 -1.93 4.63
C ARG A 30 -2.94 -0.78 3.84
N TRP A 31 -3.73 0.22 3.44
CA TRP A 31 -3.25 1.40 2.74
C TRP A 31 -2.50 2.36 3.67
N LEU A 32 -3.04 2.56 4.88
CA LEU A 32 -2.39 3.37 5.91
C LEU A 32 -1.01 2.81 6.27
N ASP A 33 -0.90 1.50 6.48
CA ASP A 33 0.37 0.81 6.76
C ASP A 33 1.43 1.03 5.65
N GLN A 34 0.97 1.20 4.41
CA GLN A 34 1.85 1.42 3.25
C GLN A 34 2.21 2.89 3.03
N GLY A 35 1.68 3.80 3.83
CA GLY A 35 1.85 5.23 3.65
C GLY A 35 1.20 5.74 2.36
N ALA A 36 0.14 5.08 1.89
CA ALA A 36 -0.59 5.49 0.71
C ALA A 36 -1.38 6.77 0.96
N THR A 37 -1.33 7.71 0.03
CA THR A 37 -2.15 8.93 0.05
C THR A 37 -3.48 8.74 -0.66
N GLN A 38 -3.57 7.74 -1.56
CA GLN A 38 -4.80 7.37 -2.24
C GLN A 38 -4.91 5.85 -2.34
N GLY A 39 -6.14 5.33 -2.30
CA GLY A 39 -6.44 3.93 -2.48
C GLY A 39 -7.75 3.70 -3.24
N LEU A 40 -7.77 2.70 -4.13
CA LEU A 40 -8.95 2.32 -4.90
C LEU A 40 -9.03 0.82 -5.04
N VAL A 41 -10.13 0.21 -4.63
CA VAL A 41 -10.39 -1.21 -4.91
C VAL A 41 -10.81 -1.37 -6.37
N ILE A 42 -10.13 -2.25 -7.09
CA ILE A 42 -10.37 -2.45 -8.53
C ILE A 42 -10.89 -3.84 -8.88
N ALA A 43 -10.72 -4.82 -8.00
CA ALA A 43 -11.34 -6.13 -8.17
C ALA A 43 -11.64 -6.81 -6.84
N ARG A 44 -12.68 -7.65 -6.85
CA ARG A 44 -13.00 -8.59 -5.77
C ARG A 44 -12.91 -10.01 -6.31
N VAL A 45 -12.22 -10.86 -5.59
CA VAL A 45 -12.02 -12.25 -5.98
C VAL A 45 -12.31 -13.20 -4.81
N SER A 46 -12.73 -14.43 -5.13
CA SER A 46 -13.21 -15.39 -4.11
C SER A 46 -12.10 -16.06 -3.30
N SER A 47 -10.84 -15.95 -3.72
CA SER A 47 -9.74 -16.62 -3.04
C SER A 47 -8.41 -15.87 -3.14
N ARG A 48 -7.49 -16.20 -2.22
CA ARG A 48 -6.11 -15.69 -2.25
C ARG A 48 -5.37 -16.06 -3.55
N ARG A 49 -5.61 -17.25 -4.08
CA ARG A 49 -5.01 -17.69 -5.36
C ARG A 49 -5.43 -16.78 -6.50
N LEU A 50 -6.73 -16.53 -6.64
CA LEU A 50 -7.26 -15.65 -7.69
C LEU A 50 -6.76 -14.22 -7.55
N SER A 51 -6.62 -13.70 -6.33
CA SER A 51 -6.05 -12.37 -6.14
C SER A 51 -4.62 -12.28 -6.65
N GLY A 52 -3.82 -13.33 -6.45
CA GLY A 52 -2.46 -13.40 -6.99
C GLY A 52 -2.41 -13.46 -8.52
N LEU A 53 -3.31 -14.23 -9.16
CA LEU A 53 -3.39 -14.28 -10.62
C LEU A 53 -3.76 -12.92 -11.22
N VAL A 54 -4.75 -12.25 -10.67
CA VAL A 54 -5.16 -10.90 -11.11
C VAL A 54 -4.04 -9.89 -10.85
N GLU A 55 -3.38 -9.96 -9.70
CA GLU A 55 -2.24 -9.10 -9.38
C GLU A 55 -1.10 -9.24 -10.39
N VAL A 56 -0.75 -10.48 -10.77
CA VAL A 56 0.30 -10.75 -11.78
C VAL A 56 -0.06 -10.14 -13.13
N ILE A 57 -1.33 -10.26 -13.57
CA ILE A 57 -1.80 -9.65 -14.81
C ILE A 57 -1.57 -8.14 -14.77
N PHE A 58 -2.00 -7.47 -13.71
CA PHE A 58 -1.89 -6.02 -13.59
C PHE A 58 -0.43 -5.55 -13.42
N LYS A 59 0.42 -6.30 -12.74
CA LYS A 59 1.83 -5.95 -12.52
C LYS A 59 2.66 -5.95 -13.80
N GLN A 60 2.18 -6.54 -14.88
CA GLN A 60 2.82 -6.42 -16.19
C GLN A 60 2.77 -4.99 -16.74
N GLN A 61 1.79 -4.21 -16.32
CA GLN A 61 1.55 -2.84 -16.80
C GLN A 61 1.88 -1.76 -15.75
N VAL A 62 2.02 -2.14 -14.49
CA VAL A 62 2.30 -1.21 -13.38
C VAL A 62 3.62 -1.60 -12.72
N ALA A 63 4.58 -0.68 -12.70
CA ALA A 63 5.85 -0.90 -12.02
C ALA A 63 5.66 -1.04 -10.52
N ASP A 64 6.02 -2.21 -9.96
CA ASP A 64 5.90 -2.53 -8.53
C ASP A 64 7.12 -2.05 -7.72
N LYS A 65 7.56 -0.83 -7.95
CA LYS A 65 8.69 -0.27 -7.20
C LYS A 65 8.21 0.77 -6.20
N THR A 66 7.85 0.32 -5.00
CA THR A 66 7.68 1.25 -3.89
C THR A 66 9.04 1.76 -3.43
N ASN A 67 9.31 3.02 -3.70
CA ASN A 67 10.44 3.71 -3.09
C ASN A 67 10.01 4.26 -1.73
N TRP A 68 10.24 3.48 -0.66
CA TRP A 68 9.87 3.88 0.69
C TRP A 68 10.57 5.18 1.15
N ARG A 69 11.76 5.46 0.63
CA ARG A 69 12.45 6.73 0.90
C ARG A 69 11.74 7.90 0.25
N ALA A 70 11.29 7.74 -1.00
CA ALA A 70 10.51 8.77 -1.68
C ALA A 70 9.18 9.01 -0.97
N MET A 71 8.50 7.96 -0.52
CA MET A 71 7.27 8.04 0.25
C MET A 71 7.43 8.85 1.55
N LEU A 72 8.61 8.79 2.19
CA LEU A 72 8.93 9.51 3.43
C LEU A 72 9.52 10.91 3.22
N LYS A 73 9.79 11.33 1.98
CA LYS A 73 10.32 12.66 1.67
C LYS A 73 9.23 13.69 1.38
N GLN A 74 8.08 13.24 0.92
CA GLN A 74 6.97 14.11 0.54
C GLN A 74 5.66 13.33 0.47
N SER A 75 4.56 14.05 0.39
CA SER A 75 3.29 13.45 -0.03
C SER A 75 3.38 13.05 -1.50
N ALA A 76 2.74 11.96 -1.90
CA ALA A 76 2.65 11.59 -3.31
C ALA A 76 1.77 12.61 -4.05
N ASP A 77 2.10 12.87 -5.31
CA ASP A 77 1.24 13.67 -6.18
C ASP A 77 -0.12 13.00 -6.35
N VAL A 78 -1.17 13.81 -6.38
CA VAL A 78 -2.53 13.30 -6.56
C VAL A 78 -2.69 12.75 -7.97
N GLU A 79 -3.20 11.53 -8.07
CA GLU A 79 -3.44 10.81 -9.32
C GLU A 79 -4.94 10.63 -9.56
N ASP A 80 -5.35 10.64 -10.82
CA ASP A 80 -6.69 10.19 -11.20
C ASP A 80 -6.76 8.65 -11.13
N MET A 81 -7.08 8.13 -9.95
CA MET A 81 -7.13 6.70 -9.67
C MET A 81 -8.14 5.97 -10.53
N ALA A 82 -9.26 6.62 -10.88
CA ALA A 82 -10.30 6.03 -11.72
C ALA A 82 -9.81 5.89 -13.17
N ALA A 83 -9.19 6.92 -13.73
CA ALA A 83 -8.58 6.87 -15.05
C ALA A 83 -7.45 5.83 -15.12
N ARG A 84 -6.63 5.72 -14.06
CA ARG A 84 -5.59 4.69 -13.96
C ARG A 84 -6.17 3.27 -13.96
N ARG A 85 -7.25 3.04 -13.20
CA ARG A 85 -7.98 1.76 -13.23
C ARG A 85 -8.50 1.43 -14.62
N ASP A 86 -9.14 2.39 -15.27
CA ASP A 86 -9.78 2.16 -16.58
C ASP A 86 -8.74 1.88 -17.67
N ALA A 87 -7.63 2.60 -17.67
CA ALA A 87 -6.49 2.33 -18.54
C ALA A 87 -5.92 0.94 -18.31
N LEU A 88 -5.75 0.54 -17.03
CA LEU A 88 -5.24 -0.78 -16.67
C LEU A 88 -6.18 -1.91 -17.11
N PHE A 89 -7.49 -1.73 -16.97
CA PHE A 89 -8.47 -2.69 -17.45
C PHE A 89 -8.46 -2.83 -18.98
N ALA A 90 -8.24 -1.73 -19.70
CA ALA A 90 -8.12 -1.76 -21.15
C ALA A 90 -6.84 -2.48 -21.60
N GLN A 91 -5.72 -2.18 -20.98
CA GLN A 91 -4.42 -2.78 -21.30
C GLN A 91 -4.37 -4.29 -20.97
N CYS A 92 -5.09 -4.72 -19.95
CA CYS A 92 -5.13 -6.11 -19.49
C CYS A 92 -6.41 -6.86 -19.90
N ALA A 93 -7.20 -6.33 -20.84
CA ALA A 93 -8.52 -6.86 -21.18
C ALA A 93 -8.49 -8.34 -21.56
N GLU A 94 -7.57 -8.74 -22.43
CA GLU A 94 -7.48 -10.11 -22.94
C GLU A 94 -7.18 -11.13 -21.81
N PRO A 95 -6.10 -11.00 -21.02
CA PRO A 95 -5.81 -11.95 -19.95
C PRO A 95 -6.86 -11.93 -18.84
N LEU A 96 -7.51 -10.80 -18.57
CA LEU A 96 -8.60 -10.71 -17.60
C LEU A 96 -9.84 -11.47 -18.08
N GLN A 97 -10.20 -11.33 -19.35
CA GLN A 97 -11.32 -12.05 -19.96
C GLN A 97 -11.08 -13.56 -19.96
N ALA A 98 -9.85 -14.00 -20.28
CA ALA A 98 -9.47 -15.40 -20.23
C ALA A 98 -9.59 -15.96 -18.79
N LEU A 99 -9.14 -15.22 -17.80
CA LEU A 99 -9.24 -15.62 -16.39
C LEU A 99 -10.71 -15.70 -15.93
N ILE A 100 -11.55 -14.72 -16.34
CA ILE A 100 -12.96 -14.71 -16.01
C ILE A 100 -13.70 -15.87 -16.72
N ALA A 101 -13.31 -16.20 -17.95
CA ALA A 101 -13.90 -17.33 -18.68
C ALA A 101 -13.55 -18.67 -18.00
N GLU A 102 -12.33 -18.81 -17.49
CA GLU A 102 -11.87 -20.02 -16.79
C GLU A 102 -12.55 -20.22 -15.42
N TYR A 103 -12.64 -19.16 -14.60
CA TYR A 103 -13.08 -19.26 -13.20
C TYR A 103 -14.53 -18.80 -12.97
N GLY A 104 -15.08 -18.02 -13.88
CA GLY A 104 -16.43 -17.45 -13.78
C GLY A 104 -16.47 -16.06 -13.14
N ARG A 105 -17.45 -15.27 -13.58
CA ARG A 105 -17.67 -13.89 -13.10
C ARG A 105 -17.97 -13.78 -11.62
N GLN A 106 -18.53 -14.82 -11.02
CA GLN A 106 -18.81 -14.88 -9.58
C GLN A 106 -17.53 -14.98 -8.73
N HIS A 107 -16.42 -15.46 -9.31
CA HIS A 107 -15.14 -15.62 -8.64
C HIS A 107 -14.13 -14.49 -8.93
N VAL A 108 -14.30 -13.79 -10.07
CA VAL A 108 -13.46 -12.66 -10.47
C VAL A 108 -14.36 -11.51 -10.91
N GLN A 109 -14.51 -10.53 -10.04
CA GLN A 109 -15.36 -9.34 -10.25
C GLN A 109 -14.48 -8.10 -10.38
N LEU A 110 -14.48 -7.48 -11.56
CA LEU A 110 -13.84 -6.19 -11.79
C LEU A 110 -14.77 -5.06 -11.30
N ILE A 111 -14.23 -4.16 -10.49
CA ILE A 111 -14.97 -3.02 -9.92
C ILE A 111 -14.69 -1.79 -10.76
N ARG A 112 -15.66 -1.43 -11.60
CA ARG A 112 -15.57 -0.27 -12.50
C ARG A 112 -16.04 1.03 -11.88
N GLN A 113 -16.81 0.94 -10.80
CA GLN A 113 -17.28 2.08 -10.03
C GLN A 113 -16.94 1.80 -8.58
N GLY A 114 -16.13 2.64 -7.98
CA GLY A 114 -15.66 2.52 -6.60
C GLY A 114 -15.15 3.86 -6.10
N ASP A 115 -15.24 4.06 -4.80
CA ASP A 115 -14.78 5.29 -4.16
C ASP A 115 -13.26 5.29 -4.08
N VAL A 116 -12.68 6.42 -4.42
CA VAL A 116 -11.28 6.72 -4.14
C VAL A 116 -11.17 7.18 -2.69
N PHE A 117 -10.27 6.57 -1.95
CA PHE A 117 -9.96 6.98 -0.58
C PHE A 117 -8.71 7.84 -0.61
N ASP A 118 -8.79 9.01 0.02
CA ASP A 118 -7.69 9.92 0.21
C ASP A 118 -7.27 9.91 1.68
N PHE A 119 -5.95 9.95 1.93
CA PHE A 119 -5.37 9.88 3.27
C PHE A 119 -4.36 11.01 3.47
N GLU A 120 -4.45 11.64 4.63
CA GLU A 120 -3.46 12.57 5.15
C GLU A 120 -2.74 11.96 6.34
N TYR A 121 -1.46 12.29 6.50
CA TYR A 121 -0.65 11.79 7.60
C TYR A 121 -0.22 12.95 8.50
N PRO A 122 -0.12 12.73 9.82
CA PRO A 122 0.35 13.73 10.75
C PRO A 122 1.87 13.91 10.60
N VAL A 123 2.28 14.64 9.57
CA VAL A 123 3.67 15.00 9.29
C VAL A 123 3.78 16.51 9.28
N GLN A 124 4.49 17.07 10.26
CA GLN A 124 4.74 18.50 10.36
C GLN A 124 5.80 18.95 9.36
N GLU A 125 6.82 18.11 9.19
CA GLU A 125 7.94 18.37 8.29
C GLU A 125 8.46 17.07 7.70
N TYR A 126 8.65 17.05 6.39
CA TYR A 126 9.25 15.93 5.69
C TYR A 126 10.78 16.08 5.64
N PRO A 127 11.55 14.98 5.87
CA PRO A 127 13.00 15.06 5.86
C PRO A 127 13.54 15.21 4.42
N GLU A 128 14.51 16.08 4.24
CA GLU A 128 15.24 16.19 2.96
C GLU A 128 16.01 14.90 2.65
N LYS A 129 16.60 14.29 3.69
CA LYS A 129 17.35 13.04 3.60
C LYS A 129 16.79 12.00 4.57
N VAL A 130 16.42 10.84 4.02
CA VAL A 130 15.90 9.72 4.81
C VAL A 130 17.03 8.81 5.25
N SER A 131 17.35 8.86 6.55
CA SER A 131 18.29 7.97 7.22
C SER A 131 17.54 6.96 8.07
N SER A 132 17.83 5.67 7.91
CA SER A 132 17.16 4.60 8.67
C SER A 132 17.84 4.41 10.02
N LEU A 133 17.07 4.56 11.09
CA LEU A 133 17.45 4.22 12.47
C LEU A 133 16.90 2.83 12.82
N SER A 134 17.65 2.09 13.66
CA SER A 134 17.27 0.72 14.02
C SER A 134 17.75 0.37 15.41
N PHE A 135 16.90 -0.26 16.22
CA PHE A 135 17.27 -0.79 17.52
C PHE A 135 18.25 -1.97 17.43
N ASP A 136 18.42 -2.59 16.26
CA ASP A 136 19.47 -3.58 16.02
C ASP A 136 20.88 -2.98 16.07
N LYS A 137 20.99 -1.67 15.83
CA LYS A 137 22.27 -0.96 15.73
C LYS A 137 22.57 -0.07 16.94
N GLN A 138 21.53 0.39 17.62
CA GLN A 138 21.65 1.32 18.74
C GLN A 138 20.51 1.09 19.73
N PRO A 139 20.80 1.03 21.06
CA PRO A 139 19.79 0.74 22.07
C PRO A 139 18.81 1.90 22.28
N GLU A 140 19.21 3.12 21.95
CA GLU A 140 18.40 4.32 22.11
C GLU A 140 18.24 5.03 20.77
N ILE A 141 17.01 5.40 20.47
CA ILE A 141 16.64 6.25 19.33
C ILE A 141 15.89 7.44 19.90
N GLY A 142 16.43 8.64 19.69
CA GLY A 142 15.84 9.87 20.20
C GLY A 142 15.96 11.01 19.20
N GLY A 143 15.11 11.99 19.35
CA GLY A 143 15.02 13.20 18.54
C GLY A 143 13.65 13.82 18.64
N VAL A 144 13.43 14.90 17.90
CA VAL A 144 12.12 15.52 17.76
C VAL A 144 11.29 14.73 16.78
N LEU A 145 10.11 14.27 17.20
CA LEU A 145 9.17 13.58 16.31
C LEU A 145 8.50 14.60 15.39
N LEU A 146 8.80 14.52 14.10
CA LEU A 146 8.28 15.41 13.06
C LEU A 146 7.06 14.86 12.35
N GLY A 147 6.84 13.53 12.43
CA GLY A 147 5.68 12.93 11.80
C GLY A 147 5.57 11.43 11.95
N ILE A 148 4.39 10.93 11.56
CA ILE A 148 4.07 9.51 11.48
C ILE A 148 3.47 9.26 10.11
N LYS A 149 4.07 8.33 9.35
CA LYS A 149 3.55 7.95 8.04
C LYS A 149 3.76 6.46 7.76
N GLY A 150 2.67 5.77 7.46
CA GLY A 150 2.71 4.33 7.29
C GLY A 150 3.21 3.65 8.58
N GLN A 151 4.25 2.85 8.42
CA GLN A 151 4.89 2.13 9.54
C GLN A 151 6.07 2.90 10.14
N TYR A 152 6.24 4.18 9.81
CA TYR A 152 7.42 4.94 10.17
C TYR A 152 7.11 6.07 11.14
N LEU A 153 7.98 6.19 12.15
CA LEU A 153 8.16 7.42 12.91
C LEU A 153 9.25 8.23 12.24
N ILE A 154 8.98 9.51 11.99
CA ILE A 154 9.89 10.44 11.34
C ILE A 154 10.42 11.38 12.40
N PHE A 155 11.73 11.30 12.67
CA PHE A 155 12.44 12.19 13.58
C PHE A 155 13.34 13.14 12.80
N ASP A 156 13.80 14.20 13.47
CA ASP A 156 14.79 15.15 12.94
C ASP A 156 16.12 14.48 12.55
N LYS A 157 16.47 13.36 13.18
CA LYS A 157 17.73 12.61 12.96
C LYS A 157 17.60 11.41 12.05
N GLY A 158 16.37 11.02 11.69
CA GLY A 158 16.14 9.87 10.84
C GLY A 158 14.77 9.23 11.05
N VAL A 159 14.54 8.08 10.46
CA VAL A 159 13.24 7.40 10.47
C VAL A 159 13.35 6.00 11.06
N VAL A 160 12.34 5.60 11.81
CA VAL A 160 12.23 4.26 12.43
C VAL A 160 11.06 3.52 11.83
N ASN A 161 11.30 2.34 11.26
CA ASN A 161 10.24 1.43 10.87
C ASN A 161 9.79 0.61 12.09
N ILE A 162 8.65 0.95 12.67
CA ILE A 162 8.14 0.28 13.88
C ILE A 162 7.81 -1.19 13.62
N ARG A 163 7.30 -1.53 12.44
CA ARG A 163 6.96 -2.92 12.12
C ARG A 163 8.17 -3.83 12.04
N ARG A 164 9.33 -3.30 11.66
CA ARG A 164 10.59 -4.05 11.66
C ARG A 164 11.00 -4.47 13.07
N HIS A 165 10.55 -3.73 14.09
CA HIS A 165 10.85 -3.97 15.49
C HIS A 165 9.67 -4.56 16.26
N SER A 166 8.70 -5.21 15.56
CA SER A 166 7.62 -5.95 16.22
C SER A 166 8.23 -7.09 17.05
N GLY A 167 7.87 -7.16 18.33
CA GLY A 167 8.46 -8.11 19.28
C GLY A 167 9.60 -7.54 20.14
N TYR A 168 10.07 -6.31 19.88
CA TYR A 168 10.94 -5.60 20.79
C TYR A 168 10.15 -5.02 21.97
N GLN A 169 10.68 -5.17 23.15
CA GLN A 169 10.20 -4.43 24.32
C GLN A 169 10.94 -3.09 24.35
N VAL A 170 10.20 -2.01 24.25
CA VAL A 170 10.77 -0.65 24.25
C VAL A 170 10.17 0.18 25.37
N GLN A 171 10.95 1.14 25.87
CA GLN A 171 10.51 2.13 26.82
C GLN A 171 10.49 3.50 26.14
N LEU A 172 9.38 4.22 26.29
CA LEU A 172 9.22 5.55 25.72
C LEU A 172 9.46 6.60 26.81
N PHE A 173 10.33 7.56 26.51
CA PHE A 173 10.52 8.76 27.29
C PHE A 173 10.10 9.95 26.44
N ALA A 174 9.25 10.82 26.98
CA ALA A 174 8.87 12.09 26.38
C ALA A 174 9.28 13.22 27.33
N SER A 175 9.86 14.27 26.80
CA SER A 175 10.22 15.50 27.51
C SER A 175 9.40 16.67 27.00
#